data_c0cffdd5235ca38be9d3ef2e155e59da
#
_entry.id   c0cffdd5235ca38be9d3ef2e155e59da
#
_cell.length_a   1.000
_cell.length_b   1.000
_cell.length_c   1.000
_cell.angle_alpha   90.00
_cell.angle_beta   90.00
_cell.angle_gamma   90.00
#
_symmetry.space_group_name_H-M   'P 1'
#
loop_
_entity.id
_entity.type
_entity.pdbx_description
1 polymer ?
#
loop_
_entity_poly.entity_id
_entity_poly.type
_entity_poly.pdbx_seq_one_letter_code
_entity_poly.pdbx_strand_id
1 'polypeptide(L)'
;MTLPAVSRSVRLSRHATHAALTAWQLAHVDEAAALLVSELVTNAVRHAEGIDVVTVNLHAGRTWLRIEVQDADRHWPQPRIPGRYDESGFGFILVDALASNWGVRETEAGKAVWAELDTRQESGPGI
;
A
#
# COMPACT_ATOMS: atom_id res chain seq x y z
N MET A 1 -9.56 -7.62 -1.31
CA MET A 1 -10.71 -6.76 -1.64
C MET A 1 -10.49 -6.15 -3.02
N THR A 2 -11.48 -6.28 -3.88
CA THR A 2 -11.39 -5.71 -5.24
C THR A 2 -12.37 -4.54 -5.36
N LEU A 3 -11.87 -3.42 -5.84
CA LEU A 3 -12.62 -2.17 -5.92
C LEU A 3 -12.47 -1.55 -7.30
N PRO A 4 -13.45 -0.75 -7.76
CA PRO A 4 -13.23 0.04 -8.98
C PRO A 4 -12.05 0.99 -8.79
N ALA A 5 -11.34 1.24 -9.88
CA ALA A 5 -10.18 2.12 -9.85
C ALA A 5 -10.61 3.58 -9.92
N VAL A 6 -11.27 4.04 -8.89
CA VAL A 6 -11.78 5.41 -8.75
C VAL A 6 -11.35 5.99 -7.41
N SER A 7 -11.35 7.31 -7.31
CA SER A 7 -10.78 7.98 -6.13
C SER A 7 -11.48 7.63 -4.81
N ARG A 8 -12.79 7.36 -4.83
CA ARG A 8 -13.49 6.97 -3.58
C ARG A 8 -12.99 5.63 -3.04
N SER A 9 -12.37 4.80 -3.87
CA SER A 9 -11.81 3.52 -3.43
C SER A 9 -10.63 3.69 -2.49
N VAL A 10 -9.96 4.83 -2.52
CA VAL A 10 -8.90 5.15 -1.56
C VAL A 10 -9.46 5.15 -0.15
N ARG A 11 -10.58 5.85 0.07
CA ARG A 11 -11.22 5.90 1.38
C ARG A 11 -11.72 4.52 1.82
N LEU A 12 -12.36 3.80 0.90
CA LEU A 12 -12.86 2.46 1.21
C LEU A 12 -11.74 1.52 1.62
N SER A 13 -10.59 1.62 0.93
CA SER A 13 -9.42 0.82 1.25
C SER A 13 -8.88 1.14 2.65
N ARG A 14 -8.86 2.41 3.03
CA ARG A 14 -8.43 2.81 4.38
C ARG A 14 -9.36 2.26 5.44
N HIS A 15 -10.67 2.34 5.22
CA HIS A 15 -11.65 1.84 6.18
C HIS A 15 -11.53 0.32 6.35
N ALA A 16 -11.37 -0.40 5.24
CA ALA A 16 -11.22 -1.85 5.29
C ALA A 16 -9.92 -2.24 6.00
N THR A 17 -8.84 -1.51 5.74
CA THR A 17 -7.55 -1.74 6.41
C THR A 17 -7.69 -1.52 7.92
N HIS A 18 -8.31 -0.41 8.33
CA HIS A 18 -8.57 -0.14 9.74
C HIS A 18 -9.33 -1.28 10.41
N ALA A 19 -10.41 -1.74 9.78
CA ALA A 19 -11.21 -2.82 10.33
C ALA A 19 -10.40 -4.12 10.47
N ALA A 20 -9.59 -4.46 9.47
CA ALA A 20 -8.75 -5.64 9.53
C ALA A 20 -7.71 -5.56 10.64
N LEU A 21 -7.06 -4.41 10.77
CA LEU A 21 -6.03 -4.22 11.80
C LEU A 21 -6.62 -4.26 13.21
N THR A 22 -7.81 -3.71 13.37
CA THR A 22 -8.52 -3.80 14.65
C THR A 22 -8.81 -5.26 14.99
N ALA A 23 -9.31 -6.02 14.02
CA ALA A 23 -9.61 -7.44 14.21
C ALA A 23 -8.35 -8.27 14.51
N TRP A 24 -7.22 -7.89 13.95
CA TRP A 24 -5.96 -8.61 14.13
C TRP A 24 -5.12 -8.09 15.30
N GLN A 25 -5.63 -7.15 16.05
CA GLN A 25 -4.93 -6.53 17.19
C GLN A 25 -3.66 -5.81 16.75
N LEU A 26 -3.74 -5.16 15.61
CA LEU A 26 -2.63 -4.40 15.03
C LEU A 26 -2.94 -2.90 14.96
N ALA A 27 -3.80 -2.42 15.85
CA ALA A 27 -4.21 -1.01 15.85
C ALA A 27 -3.02 -0.05 16.00
N HIS A 28 -1.94 -0.48 16.62
CA HIS A 28 -0.75 0.36 16.83
C HIS A 28 -0.02 0.73 15.53
N VAL A 29 -0.28 0.03 14.43
CA VAL A 29 0.30 0.39 13.13
C VAL A 29 -0.74 0.95 12.16
N ASP A 30 -1.95 1.24 12.64
CA ASP A 30 -3.06 1.68 11.80
C ASP A 30 -2.75 2.97 11.05
N GLU A 31 -2.14 3.94 11.69
CA GLU A 31 -1.83 5.21 11.05
C GLU A 31 -0.87 5.04 9.88
N ALA A 32 0.21 4.32 10.09
CA ALA A 32 1.19 4.06 9.03
C ALA A 32 0.58 3.22 7.92
N ALA A 33 -0.20 2.20 8.27
CA ALA A 33 -0.86 1.35 7.29
C ALA A 33 -1.87 2.14 6.47
N ALA A 34 -2.63 3.04 7.08
CA ALA A 34 -3.60 3.87 6.37
C ALA A 34 -2.91 4.78 5.36
N LEU A 35 -1.77 5.36 5.73
CA LEU A 35 -0.99 6.18 4.81
C LEU A 35 -0.45 5.35 3.64
N LEU A 36 0.10 4.18 3.93
CA LEU A 36 0.63 3.31 2.87
C LEU A 36 -0.46 2.84 1.91
N VAL A 37 -1.58 2.36 2.43
CA VAL A 37 -2.65 1.89 1.55
C VAL A 37 -3.20 3.03 0.72
N SER A 38 -3.31 4.23 1.30
CA SER A 38 -3.78 5.41 0.57
C SER A 38 -2.87 5.73 -0.60
N GLU A 39 -1.56 5.73 -0.37
CA GLU A 39 -0.60 6.05 -1.42
C GLU A 39 -0.57 4.99 -2.52
N LEU A 40 -0.58 3.73 -2.13
CA LEU A 40 -0.56 2.65 -3.12
C LEU A 40 -1.83 2.60 -3.96
N VAL A 41 -2.99 2.80 -3.35
CA VAL A 41 -4.26 2.82 -4.07
C VAL A 41 -4.37 4.08 -4.93
N THR A 42 -3.94 5.23 -4.41
CA THR A 42 -3.94 6.48 -5.18
C THR A 42 -3.09 6.33 -6.44
N ASN A 43 -1.92 5.74 -6.32
CA ASN A 43 -1.06 5.50 -7.49
C ASN A 43 -1.75 4.59 -8.51
N ALA A 44 -2.37 3.51 -8.04
CA ALA A 44 -3.08 2.59 -8.93
C ALA A 44 -4.23 3.28 -9.64
N VAL A 45 -5.01 4.09 -8.91
CA VAL A 45 -6.15 4.82 -9.47
C VAL A 45 -5.70 5.87 -10.49
N ARG A 46 -4.59 6.55 -10.20
CA ARG A 46 -4.08 7.62 -11.06
C ARG A 46 -3.72 7.12 -12.44
N HIS A 47 -3.25 5.90 -12.54
CA HIS A 47 -2.84 5.30 -13.81
C HIS A 47 -3.90 4.40 -14.42
N ALA A 48 -5.07 4.32 -13.80
CA ALA A 48 -6.15 3.47 -14.29
C ALA A 48 -6.86 4.09 -15.48
N GLU A 49 -7.42 3.24 -16.30
CA GLU A 49 -8.22 3.64 -17.44
C GLU A 49 -9.61 3.04 -17.33
N GLY A 50 -10.61 3.88 -17.11
CA GLY A 50 -12.01 3.51 -17.27
C GLY A 50 -12.51 2.41 -16.35
N ILE A 51 -12.62 1.20 -16.87
CA ILE A 51 -13.25 0.07 -16.21
C ILE A 51 -12.29 -0.74 -15.33
N ASP A 52 -11.08 -0.26 -15.16
CA ASP A 52 -10.09 -1.00 -14.37
C ASP A 52 -10.53 -1.16 -12.92
N VAL A 53 -9.99 -2.18 -12.29
CA VAL A 53 -10.18 -2.43 -10.87
C VAL A 53 -8.83 -2.46 -10.18
N VAL A 54 -8.85 -2.25 -8.88
CA VAL A 54 -7.68 -2.44 -8.02
C VAL A 54 -8.01 -3.51 -6.99
N THR A 55 -7.04 -4.35 -6.66
CA THR A 55 -7.20 -5.36 -5.64
C THR A 55 -6.24 -5.07 -4.51
N VAL A 56 -6.76 -4.93 -3.30
CA VAL A 56 -5.99 -4.66 -2.10
C VAL A 56 -5.96 -5.91 -1.25
N ASN A 57 -4.77 -6.39 -0.95
CA ASN A 57 -4.57 -7.55 -0.10
C ASN A 57 -3.72 -7.17 1.09
N LEU A 58 -4.09 -7.68 2.26
CA LEU A 58 -3.34 -7.52 3.49
C LEU A 58 -2.92 -8.88 4.00
N HIS A 59 -1.66 -9.00 4.37
CA HIS A 59 -1.12 -10.24 4.94
C HIS A 59 -0.36 -9.89 6.21
N ALA A 60 -0.67 -10.57 7.29
CA ALA A 60 0.01 -10.34 8.56
C ALA A 60 0.86 -11.57 8.92
N GLY A 61 2.13 -11.33 9.14
CA GLY A 61 3.02 -12.31 9.74
C GLY A 61 3.19 -12.02 11.23
N ARG A 62 4.16 -12.67 11.87
CA ARG A 62 4.39 -12.49 13.30
C ARG A 62 4.90 -11.10 13.65
N THR A 63 5.72 -10.54 12.78
CA THR A 63 6.41 -9.27 13.04
C THR A 63 6.25 -8.27 11.92
N TRP A 64 5.36 -8.54 10.97
CA TRP A 64 5.20 -7.68 9.81
C TRP A 64 3.76 -7.70 9.30
N LEU A 65 3.42 -6.62 8.61
CA LEU A 65 2.18 -6.49 7.85
C LEU A 65 2.57 -6.15 6.42
N ARG A 66 2.04 -6.88 5.46
CA ARG A 66 2.26 -6.59 4.05
C ARG A 66 0.97 -6.08 3.42
N ILE A 67 1.08 -4.96 2.76
CA ILE A 67 0.01 -4.36 1.99
C ILE A 67 0.38 -4.52 0.53
N GLU A 68 -0.51 -5.07 -0.27
CA GLU A 68 -0.26 -5.27 -1.69
C GLU A 68 -1.44 -4.73 -2.48
N VAL A 69 -1.15 -3.93 -3.51
CA VAL A 69 -2.17 -3.35 -4.39
C VAL A 69 -1.86 -3.78 -5.81
N GLN A 70 -2.81 -4.49 -6.41
CA GLN A 70 -2.70 -4.98 -7.78
C GLN A 70 -3.56 -4.16 -8.70
N ASP A 71 -3.04 -3.86 -9.88
CA ASP A 71 -3.78 -3.16 -10.92
C ASP A 71 -3.44 -3.74 -12.30
N ALA A 72 -4.17 -3.29 -13.31
CA ALA A 72 -4.01 -3.76 -14.67
C ALA A 72 -3.01 -2.95 -15.49
N ASP A 73 -2.39 -1.95 -14.88
CA ASP A 73 -1.43 -1.11 -15.58
C ASP A 73 -0.10 -1.84 -15.73
N ARG A 74 0.36 -1.95 -16.95
CA ARG A 74 1.63 -2.62 -17.24
C ARG A 74 2.82 -1.67 -17.23
N HIS A 75 2.58 -0.40 -17.00
CA HIS A 75 3.65 0.57 -16.85
C HIS A 75 4.16 0.51 -15.42
N TRP A 76 5.42 0.17 -15.29
CA TRP A 76 6.04 0.08 -13.98
C TRP A 76 6.44 1.45 -13.48
N PRO A 77 6.31 1.70 -12.17
CA PRO A 77 6.98 2.84 -11.59
C PRO A 77 8.47 2.73 -11.89
N GLN A 78 9.18 3.85 -11.87
CA GLN A 78 10.60 3.88 -12.16
C GLN A 78 11.42 4.01 -10.88
N PRO A 79 11.33 3.05 -9.97
CA PRO A 79 11.95 3.20 -8.65
C PRO A 79 13.47 3.26 -8.70
N ARG A 80 14.08 2.77 -9.75
CA ARG A 80 15.52 2.81 -9.91
C ARG A 80 16.04 4.19 -10.30
N ILE A 81 15.16 5.14 -10.51
CA ILE A 81 15.52 6.52 -10.81
C ILE A 81 14.91 7.39 -9.73
N PRO A 82 15.62 7.57 -8.60
CA PRO A 82 15.08 8.32 -7.47
C PRO A 82 14.66 9.72 -7.89
N GLY A 83 13.49 10.15 -7.40
CA GLY A 83 12.96 11.46 -7.70
C GLY A 83 12.30 11.57 -9.06
N ARG A 84 12.23 10.50 -9.80
CA ARG A 84 11.69 10.51 -11.15
C ARG A 84 10.51 9.58 -11.37
N TYR A 85 9.90 9.15 -10.29
CA TYR A 85 8.73 8.31 -10.41
C TYR A 85 7.69 8.98 -11.26
N ASP A 86 7.63 10.26 -11.12
CA ASP A 86 6.87 11.18 -11.92
C ASP A 86 6.76 12.49 -11.15
N GLU A 87 5.92 13.38 -11.61
CA GLU A 87 5.64 14.62 -10.90
C GLU A 87 4.91 14.35 -9.61
N SER A 88 4.42 13.15 -9.44
CA SER A 88 3.69 12.75 -8.26
C SER A 88 4.45 11.72 -7.44
N GLY A 89 5.75 11.70 -7.56
CA GLY A 89 6.60 10.76 -6.85
C GLY A 89 6.56 10.83 -5.34
N PHE A 90 5.81 11.78 -4.78
CA PHE A 90 5.64 11.88 -3.33
C PHE A 90 5.11 10.60 -2.71
N GLY A 91 4.25 9.86 -3.43
CA GLY A 91 3.72 8.61 -2.93
C GLY A 91 4.83 7.61 -2.63
N PHE A 92 5.81 7.50 -3.52
CA PHE A 92 6.93 6.58 -3.31
C PHE A 92 7.91 7.09 -2.28
N ILE A 93 8.07 8.39 -2.15
CA ILE A 93 8.88 8.97 -1.08
C ILE A 93 8.27 8.57 0.27
N LEU A 94 6.95 8.68 0.41
CA LEU A 94 6.27 8.33 1.64
C LEU A 94 6.33 6.82 1.90
N VAL A 95 6.13 6.01 0.88
CA VAL A 95 6.24 4.56 1.00
C VAL A 95 7.64 4.17 1.48
N ASP A 96 8.66 4.76 0.87
CA ASP A 96 10.05 4.47 1.23
C ASP A 96 10.35 4.89 2.67
N ALA A 97 9.75 5.99 3.13
CA ALA A 97 9.96 6.48 4.49
C ALA A 97 9.25 5.62 5.55
N LEU A 98 8.08 5.09 5.23
CA LEU A 98 7.25 4.36 6.21
C LEU A 98 7.47 2.86 6.19
N ALA A 99 7.71 2.29 5.01
CA ALA A 99 7.82 0.85 4.87
C ALA A 99 9.21 0.36 5.26
N SER A 100 9.27 -0.79 5.90
CA SER A 100 10.55 -1.44 6.16
C SER A 100 11.11 -2.06 4.88
N ASN A 101 10.23 -2.38 3.94
CA ASN A 101 10.61 -2.92 2.65
C ASN A 101 9.45 -2.69 1.67
N TRP A 102 9.72 -2.54 0.38
CA TRP A 102 8.67 -2.43 -0.62
C TRP A 102 9.23 -2.80 -1.99
N GLY A 103 8.33 -3.10 -2.91
CA GLY A 103 8.73 -3.44 -4.27
C GLY A 103 7.55 -3.54 -5.21
N VAL A 104 7.86 -3.93 -6.43
CA VAL A 104 6.89 -4.11 -7.49
C VAL A 104 7.13 -5.48 -8.10
N ARG A 105 6.07 -6.22 -8.37
CA ARG A 105 6.18 -7.46 -9.15
C ARG A 105 5.18 -7.46 -10.29
N GLU A 106 5.56 -8.12 -11.36
CA GLU A 106 4.69 -8.31 -12.49
C GLU A 106 3.65 -9.38 -12.19
N THR A 107 2.42 -9.18 -12.66
CA THR A 107 1.35 -10.17 -12.55
C THR A 107 0.81 -10.45 -13.94
N GLU A 108 -0.01 -11.47 -14.08
CA GLU A 108 -0.63 -11.79 -15.37
C GLU A 108 -1.47 -10.61 -15.89
N ALA A 109 -2.16 -9.93 -15.01
CA ALA A 109 -3.08 -8.85 -15.39
C ALA A 109 -2.41 -7.49 -15.45
N GLY A 110 -1.23 -7.31 -14.83
CA GLY A 110 -0.58 -6.02 -14.76
C GLY A 110 0.57 -6.04 -13.79
N LYS A 111 0.42 -5.37 -12.64
CA LYS A 111 1.46 -5.34 -11.62
C LYS A 111 0.87 -5.33 -10.23
N ALA A 112 1.70 -5.65 -9.26
CA ALA A 112 1.40 -5.53 -7.85
C ALA A 112 2.51 -4.70 -7.19
N VAL A 113 2.12 -3.65 -6.50
CA VAL A 113 3.03 -2.87 -5.67
C VAL A 113 2.77 -3.28 -4.23
N TRP A 114 3.83 -3.59 -3.49
CA TRP A 114 3.69 -4.06 -2.13
C TRP A 114 4.59 -3.27 -1.19
N ALA A 115 4.18 -3.20 0.07
CA ALA A 115 4.94 -2.56 1.12
C ALA A 115 4.77 -3.34 2.41
N GLU A 116 5.82 -3.43 3.20
CA GLU A 116 5.82 -4.12 4.49
C GLU A 116 6.10 -3.15 5.61
N LEU A 117 5.36 -3.31 6.70
CA LEU A 117 5.56 -2.59 7.95
C LEU A 117 6.02 -3.54 9.03
N ASP A 118 6.94 -3.08 9.86
CA ASP A 118 7.29 -3.77 11.09
C ASP A 118 6.16 -3.57 12.08
N THR A 119 5.60 -4.66 12.59
CA THR A 119 4.48 -4.60 13.54
C THR A 119 4.88 -4.82 14.97
N ARG A 120 6.17 -4.97 15.24
CA ARG A 120 6.63 -5.12 16.61
C ARG A 120 6.42 -3.81 17.36
N GLN A 121 5.93 -3.95 18.57
CA GLN A 121 5.79 -2.79 19.45
C GLN A 121 7.11 -2.52 20.12
N GLU A 122 7.47 -1.24 20.20
CA GLU A 122 8.66 -0.87 20.93
C GLU A 122 8.44 -1.11 22.42
N SER A 123 9.45 -1.63 23.10
CA SER A 123 9.43 -1.69 24.54
C SER A 123 9.49 -0.28 25.07
N GLY A 124 8.57 0.04 25.99
CA GLY A 124 8.57 1.36 26.60
C GLY A 124 9.84 1.58 27.42
N PRO A 125 10.23 2.84 27.59
CA PRO A 125 11.36 3.15 28.47
C PRO A 125 11.10 2.69 29.89
N GLY A 126 12.08 2.20 30.54
CA GLY A 126 11.99 1.79 31.92
C GLY A 126 11.43 0.39 32.15
N ILE A 127 11.28 -0.35 31.11
CA ILE A 127 10.90 -1.73 31.23
C ILE A 127 12.13 -2.61 31.34
#